data_7e2cee1f176fa88afc75be039d06b804
#
_entry.id   7e2cee1f176fa88afc75be039d06b804
#
_cell.length_a   1.000
_cell.length_b   1.000
_cell.length_c   1.000
_cell.angle_alpha   90.00
_cell.angle_beta   90.00
_cell.angle_gamma   90.00
#
_symmetry.space_group_name_H-M   'P 1'
#
loop_
_entity.id
_entity.type
_entity.pdbx_description
1 polymer ?
#
loop_
_entity_poly.entity_id
_entity_poly.type
_entity_poly.pdbx_seq_one_letter_code
_entity_poly.pdbx_strand_id
1 'polypeptide(L)'
;MAKRIIADSIKDHLIPQVSSLKTPKAMFDALTKLFEGKNINRKMTLRNQLKNVKIQNAKTIQSYFTRVYQIKEQLEAIDEEVENVEIVMTTLNGLRRSWDSFIQGICARKKLVKFNRLWEEAQSRSRRKDGK
;
A
#
# COMPACT_ATOMS: atom_id res chain seq x y z
N MET A 1 23.25 23.35 -22.73
CA MET A 1 21.91 23.85 -22.35
C MET A 1 21.06 22.79 -21.68
N ALA A 2 21.08 21.56 -22.13
CA ALA A 2 20.33 20.49 -21.46
C ALA A 2 20.74 20.34 -20.00
N LYS A 3 22.02 20.45 -19.70
CA LYS A 3 22.53 20.33 -18.33
C LYS A 3 21.97 21.43 -17.43
N ARG A 4 21.86 22.64 -17.98
CA ARG A 4 21.32 23.77 -17.25
C ARG A 4 19.82 23.59 -16.97
N ILE A 5 19.10 23.07 -17.95
CA ILE A 5 17.66 22.80 -17.80
C ILE A 5 17.42 21.77 -16.70
N ILE A 6 18.24 20.72 -16.66
CA ILE A 6 18.13 19.70 -15.60
C ILE A 6 18.34 20.33 -14.22
N ALA A 7 19.35 21.17 -14.09
CA ALA A 7 19.63 21.83 -12.83
C ALA A 7 18.46 22.70 -12.35
N ASP A 8 17.85 23.43 -13.30
CA ASP A 8 16.72 24.29 -12.99
C ASP A 8 15.49 23.48 -12.55
N SER A 9 15.27 22.32 -13.16
CA SER A 9 14.11 21.49 -12.85
C SER A 9 14.26 20.67 -11.57
N ILE A 10 15.49 20.43 -11.14
CA ILE A 10 15.76 19.58 -9.97
C ILE A 10 15.70 20.36 -8.66
N LYS A 11 15.85 21.67 -8.75
CA LYS A 11 15.79 22.55 -7.59
C LYS A 11 16.96 22.46 -6.62
N ASP A 12 16.92 23.33 -5.69
CA ASP A 12 18.01 23.89 -4.93
C ASP A 12 18.97 22.90 -4.28
N HIS A 13 18.47 21.89 -3.61
CA HIS A 13 19.35 20.97 -2.87
C HIS A 13 19.95 19.87 -3.73
N LEU A 14 19.49 19.71 -4.98
CA LEU A 14 20.02 18.70 -5.90
C LEU A 14 21.01 19.30 -6.91
N ILE A 15 20.96 20.62 -7.11
CA ILE A 15 21.81 21.31 -8.08
C ILE A 15 23.29 21.01 -7.85
N PRO A 16 23.84 21.07 -6.61
CA PRO A 16 25.26 20.77 -6.39
C PRO A 16 25.64 19.35 -6.80
N GLN A 17 24.79 18.38 -6.56
CA GLN A 17 25.07 17.00 -6.98
C GLN A 17 25.10 16.85 -8.49
N VAL A 18 24.10 17.42 -9.15
CA VAL A 18 24.00 17.31 -10.61
C VAL A 18 25.11 18.09 -11.28
N SER A 19 25.40 19.28 -10.81
CA SER A 19 26.41 20.15 -11.44
C SER A 19 27.83 19.62 -11.30
N SER A 20 28.08 18.73 -10.32
CA SER A 20 29.40 18.11 -10.14
C SER A 20 29.63 16.93 -11.07
N LEU A 21 28.58 16.43 -11.73
CA LEU A 21 28.68 15.28 -12.63
C LEU A 21 29.12 15.73 -14.02
N LYS A 22 30.13 15.02 -14.55
CA LYS A 22 30.74 15.40 -15.83
C LYS A 22 30.19 14.64 -17.03
N THR A 23 29.48 13.54 -16.80
CA THR A 23 28.96 12.72 -17.89
C THR A 23 27.46 12.56 -17.82
N PRO A 24 26.76 12.43 -18.95
CA PRO A 24 25.33 12.17 -18.97
C PRO A 24 24.95 10.89 -18.22
N LYS A 25 25.79 9.87 -18.30
CA LYS A 25 25.55 8.60 -17.59
C LYS A 25 25.56 8.82 -16.09
N ALA A 26 26.54 9.57 -15.59
CA ALA A 26 26.62 9.84 -14.15
C ALA A 26 25.41 10.64 -13.66
N MET A 27 24.94 11.58 -14.48
CA MET A 27 23.72 12.33 -14.18
C MET A 27 22.49 11.43 -14.13
N PHE A 28 22.37 10.54 -15.10
CA PHE A 28 21.26 9.59 -15.14
C PHE A 28 21.28 8.66 -13.93
N ASP A 29 22.46 8.14 -13.58
CA ASP A 29 22.60 7.26 -12.42
C ASP A 29 22.20 7.97 -11.13
N ALA A 30 22.58 9.23 -10.96
CA ALA A 30 22.22 10.01 -9.78
C ALA A 30 20.71 10.22 -9.69
N LEU A 31 20.06 10.51 -10.82
CA LEU A 31 18.61 10.67 -10.88
C LEU A 31 17.88 9.36 -10.59
N THR A 32 18.41 8.25 -11.11
CA THR A 32 17.86 6.93 -10.87
C THR A 32 17.89 6.57 -9.37
N LYS A 33 19.02 6.81 -8.72
CA LYS A 33 19.16 6.56 -7.28
C LYS A 33 18.20 7.42 -6.47
N LEU A 34 18.01 8.66 -6.87
CA LEU A 34 17.08 9.56 -6.20
C LEU A 34 15.65 9.06 -6.33
N PHE A 35 15.30 8.60 -7.53
CA PHE A 35 13.98 8.07 -7.81
C PHE A 35 13.71 6.81 -6.98
N GLU A 36 14.69 5.92 -6.88
CA GLU A 36 14.60 4.73 -6.05
C GLU A 36 14.38 5.08 -4.59
N GLY A 37 15.07 6.11 -4.09
CA GLY A 37 14.90 6.58 -2.73
C GLY A 37 13.47 7.06 -2.46
N LYS A 38 12.89 7.79 -3.40
CA LYS A 38 11.50 8.25 -3.28
C LYS A 38 10.54 7.07 -3.25
N ASN A 39 10.79 6.06 -4.08
CA ASN A 39 9.95 4.86 -4.11
C ASN A 39 10.04 4.10 -2.79
N ILE A 40 11.22 4.03 -2.20
CA ILE A 40 11.41 3.37 -0.90
C ILE A 40 10.61 4.09 0.18
N ASN A 41 10.65 5.42 0.21
CA ASN A 41 9.89 6.20 1.19
C ASN A 41 8.39 6.00 1.00
N ARG A 42 7.92 6.01 -0.23
CA ARG A 42 6.50 5.79 -0.52
C ARG A 42 6.07 4.39 -0.13
N LYS A 43 6.91 3.40 -0.43
CA LYS A 43 6.67 2.01 -0.05
C LYS A 43 6.51 1.88 1.47
N MET A 44 7.43 2.48 2.24
CA MET A 44 7.37 2.42 3.68
C MET A 44 6.12 3.10 4.23
N THR A 45 5.76 4.24 3.67
CA THR A 45 4.55 4.97 4.07
C THR A 45 3.31 4.12 3.81
N LEU A 46 3.21 3.54 2.62
CA LEU A 46 2.05 2.73 2.25
C LEU A 46 1.96 1.45 3.09
N ARG A 47 3.08 0.80 3.35
CA ARG A 47 3.09 -0.39 4.19
C ARG A 47 2.71 -0.07 5.63
N ASN A 48 3.13 1.08 6.13
CA ASN A 48 2.70 1.54 7.46
C ASN A 48 1.20 1.82 7.49
N GLN A 49 0.67 2.43 6.44
CA GLN A 49 -0.77 2.66 6.33
C GLN A 49 -1.54 1.35 6.33
N LEU A 50 -1.06 0.37 5.58
CA LEU A 50 -1.68 -0.95 5.52
C LEU A 50 -1.65 -1.64 6.89
N LYS A 51 -0.51 -1.57 7.57
CA LYS A 51 -0.32 -2.18 8.88
C LYS A 51 -1.23 -1.57 9.94
N ASN A 52 -1.52 -0.29 9.81
CA ASN A 52 -2.28 0.46 10.82
C ASN A 52 -3.75 0.66 10.44
N VAL A 53 -4.20 0.12 9.30
CA VAL A 53 -5.60 0.26 8.90
C VAL A 53 -6.48 -0.55 9.85
N LYS A 54 -7.56 0.07 10.33
CA LYS A 54 -8.49 -0.56 11.25
C LYS A 54 -9.91 -0.15 10.92
N ILE A 55 -10.86 -1.07 11.13
CA ILE A 55 -12.26 -0.82 10.82
C ILE A 55 -12.84 0.33 11.64
N GLN A 56 -12.31 0.57 12.84
CA GLN A 56 -12.79 1.69 13.69
C GLN A 56 -12.52 3.05 13.05
N ASN A 57 -11.63 3.11 12.05
CA ASN A 57 -11.36 4.33 11.30
C ASN A 57 -12.23 4.44 10.04
N ALA A 58 -13.13 3.48 9.83
CA ALA A 58 -14.03 3.44 8.70
C ALA A 58 -15.45 3.23 9.21
N LYS A 59 -16.43 3.83 8.54
CA LYS A 59 -17.82 3.75 8.99
C LYS A 59 -18.49 2.41 8.70
N THR A 60 -18.06 1.73 7.65
CA THR A 60 -18.69 0.49 7.21
C THR A 60 -17.63 -0.53 6.82
N ILE A 61 -18.06 -1.79 6.75
CA ILE A 61 -17.16 -2.86 6.27
C ILE A 61 -16.75 -2.59 4.82
N GLN A 62 -17.66 -2.06 4.02
CA GLN A 62 -17.37 -1.69 2.64
C GLN A 62 -16.26 -0.64 2.57
N SER A 63 -16.34 0.40 3.39
CA SER A 63 -15.32 1.45 3.43
C SER A 63 -13.97 0.90 3.88
N TYR A 64 -13.98 0.00 4.85
CA TYR A 64 -12.76 -0.61 5.35
C TYR A 64 -12.03 -1.42 4.28
N PHE A 65 -12.76 -2.31 3.60
CA PHE A 65 -12.18 -3.13 2.54
C PHE A 65 -11.73 -2.29 1.36
N THR A 66 -12.50 -1.26 1.01
CA THR A 66 -12.11 -0.31 -0.06
C THR A 66 -10.79 0.36 0.28
N ARG A 67 -10.62 0.79 1.53
CA ARG A 67 -9.37 1.42 1.97
C ARG A 67 -8.19 0.47 1.85
N VAL A 68 -8.34 -0.77 2.32
CA VAL A 68 -7.29 -1.78 2.21
C VAL A 68 -6.93 -2.03 0.75
N TYR A 69 -7.92 -2.16 -0.11
CA TYR A 69 -7.73 -2.37 -1.53
C TYR A 69 -6.98 -1.20 -2.18
N GLN A 70 -7.33 0.02 -1.82
CA GLN A 70 -6.66 1.22 -2.35
C GLN A 70 -5.19 1.24 -1.98
N ILE A 71 -4.85 0.90 -0.76
CA ILE A 71 -3.45 0.84 -0.32
C ILE A 71 -2.70 -0.24 -1.11
N LYS A 72 -3.31 -1.40 -1.30
CA LYS A 72 -2.75 -2.48 -2.10
C LYS A 72 -2.46 -2.02 -3.52
N GLU A 73 -3.42 -1.35 -4.15
CA GLU A 73 -3.27 -0.84 -5.51
C GLU A 73 -2.14 0.17 -5.62
N GLN A 74 -2.00 1.05 -4.64
CA GLN A 74 -0.93 2.03 -4.63
C GLN A 74 0.44 1.37 -4.48
N LEU A 75 0.54 0.31 -3.67
CA LEU A 75 1.78 -0.46 -3.55
C LEU A 75 2.14 -1.13 -4.86
N GLU A 76 1.16 -1.75 -5.52
CA GLU A 76 1.40 -2.42 -6.80
C GLU A 76 1.80 -1.42 -7.89
N ALA A 77 1.30 -0.20 -7.81
CA ALA A 77 1.66 0.85 -8.78
C ALA A 77 3.13 1.26 -8.70
N ILE A 78 3.79 0.99 -7.59
CA ILE A 78 5.24 1.23 -7.44
C ILE A 78 6.02 -0.09 -7.46
N ASP A 79 5.49 -1.10 -8.14
CA ASP A 79 6.11 -2.41 -8.31
C ASP A 79 6.33 -3.18 -7.02
N GLU A 80 5.53 -2.87 -5.99
CA GLU A 80 5.57 -3.57 -4.71
C GLU A 80 4.43 -4.56 -4.66
N GLU A 81 4.73 -5.83 -4.83
CA GLU A 81 3.71 -6.87 -4.79
C GLU A 81 3.26 -7.12 -3.35
N VAL A 82 1.95 -7.17 -3.13
CA VAL A 82 1.38 -7.52 -1.84
C VAL A 82 0.81 -8.92 -1.93
N GLU A 83 1.40 -9.85 -1.21
CA GLU A 83 0.96 -11.23 -1.23
C GLU A 83 -0.43 -11.37 -0.61
N ASN A 84 -1.18 -12.36 -1.11
CA ASN A 84 -2.54 -12.61 -0.61
C ASN A 84 -2.55 -12.88 0.90
N VAL A 85 -1.58 -13.64 1.40
CA VAL A 85 -1.51 -13.95 2.82
C VAL A 85 -1.31 -12.67 3.64
N GLU A 86 -0.47 -11.77 3.16
CA GLU A 86 -0.22 -10.51 3.85
C GLU A 86 -1.47 -9.64 3.92
N ILE A 87 -2.16 -9.46 2.79
CA ILE A 87 -3.31 -8.55 2.76
C ILE A 87 -4.49 -9.14 3.53
N VAL A 88 -4.70 -10.46 3.46
CA VAL A 88 -5.77 -11.11 4.19
C VAL A 88 -5.53 -11.02 5.70
N MET A 89 -4.33 -11.34 6.15
CA MET A 89 -4.02 -11.29 7.57
C MET A 89 -4.09 -9.86 8.12
N THR A 90 -3.59 -8.89 7.36
CA THR A 90 -3.69 -7.49 7.76
C THR A 90 -5.13 -7.04 7.89
N THR A 91 -5.98 -7.44 6.94
CA THR A 91 -7.40 -7.10 6.95
C THR A 91 -8.10 -7.69 8.17
N LEU A 92 -7.82 -8.97 8.46
CA LEU A 92 -8.42 -9.64 9.61
C LEU A 92 -7.98 -8.99 10.93
N ASN A 93 -6.70 -8.61 11.02
CA ASN A 93 -6.18 -7.97 12.23
C ASN A 93 -6.81 -6.62 12.53
N GLY A 94 -7.32 -5.94 11.50
CA GLY A 94 -7.95 -4.64 11.68
C GLY A 94 -9.41 -4.70 12.06
N LEU A 95 -10.04 -5.87 12.09
CA LEU A 95 -11.44 -6.03 12.42
C LEU A 95 -11.66 -5.95 13.95
N ARG A 96 -12.87 -5.53 14.35
CA ARG A 96 -13.24 -5.43 15.76
C ARG A 96 -13.49 -6.81 16.38
N ARG A 97 -13.52 -6.86 17.70
CA ARG A 97 -13.80 -8.10 18.45
C ARG A 97 -15.08 -8.78 18.03
N SER A 98 -16.08 -8.01 17.65
CA SER A 98 -17.35 -8.57 17.20
C SER A 98 -17.20 -9.48 15.97
N TRP A 99 -16.04 -9.41 15.31
CA TRP A 99 -15.72 -10.22 14.14
C TRP A 99 -14.87 -11.45 14.48
N ASP A 100 -14.58 -11.69 15.78
CA ASP A 100 -13.66 -12.77 16.17
C ASP A 100 -14.10 -14.14 15.66
N SER A 101 -15.38 -14.46 15.71
CA SER A 101 -15.87 -15.75 15.22
C SER A 101 -15.69 -15.88 13.71
N PHE A 102 -15.88 -14.78 12.97
CA PHE A 102 -15.63 -14.75 11.54
C PHE A 102 -14.14 -14.98 11.25
N ILE A 103 -13.28 -14.28 11.98
CA ILE A 103 -11.82 -14.42 11.84
C ILE A 103 -11.39 -15.84 12.11
N GLN A 104 -11.88 -16.46 13.18
CA GLN A 104 -11.57 -17.83 13.53
C GLN A 104 -12.00 -18.80 12.46
N GLY A 105 -13.19 -18.59 11.88
CA GLY A 105 -13.68 -19.39 10.79
C GLY A 105 -12.82 -19.33 9.54
N ILE A 106 -12.34 -18.14 9.22
CA ILE A 106 -11.43 -17.95 8.08
C ILE A 106 -10.09 -18.61 8.34
N CYS A 107 -9.53 -18.43 9.52
CA CYS A 107 -8.22 -18.99 9.88
C CYS A 107 -8.23 -20.52 10.01
N ALA A 108 -9.39 -21.10 10.28
CA ALA A 108 -9.51 -22.55 10.43
C ALA A 108 -9.53 -23.31 9.10
N ARG A 109 -9.67 -22.60 7.98
CA ARG A 109 -9.73 -23.23 6.68
C ARG A 109 -8.36 -23.80 6.28
N LYS A 110 -8.37 -24.90 5.55
CA LYS A 110 -7.14 -25.55 5.07
C LYS A 110 -6.37 -24.66 4.12
N LYS A 111 -7.08 -23.89 3.30
CA LYS A 111 -6.47 -22.95 2.36
C LYS A 111 -6.91 -21.55 2.73
N LEU A 112 -5.96 -20.61 2.69
CA LEU A 112 -6.27 -19.22 2.95
C LEU A 112 -7.13 -18.67 1.80
N VAL A 113 -8.21 -17.99 2.18
CA VAL A 113 -9.11 -17.36 1.22
C VAL A 113 -8.40 -16.21 0.51
N LYS A 114 -8.80 -15.96 -0.75
CA LYS A 114 -8.29 -14.78 -1.46
C LYS A 114 -9.00 -13.54 -0.96
N PHE A 115 -8.33 -12.40 -1.07
CA PHE A 115 -8.84 -11.14 -0.55
C PHE A 115 -10.23 -10.78 -1.09
N ASN A 116 -10.46 -10.98 -2.39
CA ASN A 116 -11.77 -10.67 -2.99
C ASN A 116 -12.87 -11.55 -2.39
N ARG A 117 -12.58 -12.81 -2.15
CA ARG A 117 -13.55 -13.73 -1.55
C ARG A 117 -13.80 -13.37 -0.09
N LEU A 118 -12.75 -12.97 0.63
CA LEU A 118 -12.88 -12.49 2.00
C LEU A 118 -13.82 -11.29 2.07
N TRP A 119 -13.66 -10.35 1.14
CA TRP A 119 -14.52 -9.18 1.04
C TRP A 119 -15.98 -9.56 0.85
N GLU A 120 -16.25 -10.48 -0.09
CA GLU A 120 -17.61 -10.98 -0.34
C GLU A 120 -18.21 -11.61 0.89
N GLU A 121 -17.47 -12.46 1.59
CA GLU A 121 -17.97 -13.14 2.77
C GLU A 121 -18.22 -12.14 3.92
N ALA A 122 -17.36 -11.16 4.07
CA ALA A 122 -17.54 -10.13 5.08
C ALA A 122 -18.77 -9.28 4.79
N GLN A 123 -19.00 -8.93 3.52
CA GLN A 123 -20.20 -8.20 3.12
C GLN A 123 -21.48 -9.00 3.40
N SER A 124 -21.44 -10.28 3.11
CA SER A 124 -22.58 -11.17 3.36
C SER A 124 -22.91 -11.23 4.84
N ARG A 125 -21.89 -11.31 5.69
CA ARG A 125 -22.09 -11.32 7.12
C ARG A 125 -22.68 -10.00 7.61
N SER A 126 -22.15 -8.90 7.11
CA SER A 126 -22.62 -7.58 7.49
C SER A 126 -24.08 -7.37 7.11
N ARG A 127 -24.45 -7.78 5.88
CA ARG A 127 -25.82 -7.66 5.41
C ARG A 127 -26.79 -8.49 6.25
N ARG A 128 -26.40 -9.72 6.61
CA ARG A 128 -27.25 -10.57 7.46
C ARG A 128 -27.46 -9.93 8.83
N LYS A 129 -26.43 -9.32 9.39
CA LYS A 129 -26.50 -8.66 10.68
C LYS A 129 -27.38 -7.42 10.63
N ASP A 130 -27.25 -6.65 9.55
CA ASP A 130 -28.04 -5.43 9.37
C ASP A 130 -29.48 -5.72 8.95
N GLY A 131 -29.72 -6.86 8.36
CA GLY A 131 -31.06 -7.27 7.91
C GLY A 131 -31.99 -7.69 9.03
N LYS A 132 -31.51 -7.71 10.25
CA LYS A 132 -32.33 -7.95 11.41
C LYS A 132 -32.76 -6.65 12.06
#